data_67f245e1bf20d5ddc080b9b38f68ba24
#
_entry.id   67f245e1bf20d5ddc080b9b38f68ba24
#
_cell.length_a   1.000
_cell.length_b   1.000
_cell.length_c   1.000
_cell.angle_alpha   90.00
_cell.angle_beta   90.00
_cell.angle_gamma   90.00
#
_symmetry.space_group_name_H-M   'P 1'
#
loop_
_entity.id
_entity.type
_entity.pdbx_description
1 polymer ?
#
loop_
_entity_poly.entity_id
_entity_poly.type
_entity_poly.pdbx_seq_one_letter_code
_entity_poly.pdbx_strand_id
1 'polypeptide(L)'
;MPEVGLSVFLRIGPFVHGEVRNGGFPDWIIEREKEGMAIRCNNEEYLGYVRRFWKKVYAQVDGCMEKDGGPVIGIQIENEYGHVGGLQGPEGEAHIRTLTAMAKEIGFDVPLYTATGWGGAASAICFRSWAATVKHHGSENVRD
;
A
#
# COMPACT_ATOMS: atom_id res chain seq x y z
N MET A 1 -9.34 -3.29 19.12
CA MET A 1 -8.44 -4.24 18.43
C MET A 1 -7.33 -4.73 19.35
N PRO A 2 -6.52 -3.89 20.03
CA PRO A 2 -5.49 -4.40 20.96
C PRO A 2 -6.08 -5.26 22.08
N GLU A 3 -7.24 -4.89 22.59
CA GLU A 3 -7.95 -5.58 23.67
C GLU A 3 -8.33 -7.05 23.36
N VAL A 4 -8.42 -7.39 22.07
CA VAL A 4 -8.74 -8.76 21.61
C VAL A 4 -7.55 -9.46 20.96
N GLY A 5 -6.35 -8.88 21.00
CA GLY A 5 -5.11 -9.48 20.50
C GLY A 5 -5.04 -9.64 18.97
N LEU A 6 -5.82 -8.86 18.20
CA LEU A 6 -5.81 -8.94 16.74
C LEU A 6 -4.77 -8.00 16.13
N SER A 7 -4.00 -8.52 15.20
CA SER A 7 -3.15 -7.73 14.32
C SER A 7 -3.93 -7.19 13.12
N VAL A 8 -3.51 -6.04 12.62
CA VAL A 8 -4.17 -5.33 11.53
C VAL A 8 -3.22 -5.18 10.35
N PHE A 9 -3.68 -5.56 9.17
CA PHE A 9 -3.10 -5.18 7.89
C PHE A 9 -3.97 -4.12 7.23
N LEU A 10 -3.44 -2.92 7.04
CA LEU A 10 -4.15 -1.85 6.35
C LEU A 10 -3.99 -1.98 4.84
N ARG A 11 -5.03 -1.65 4.09
CA ARG A 11 -4.97 -1.47 2.64
C ARG A 11 -5.24 0.00 2.35
N ILE A 12 -4.17 0.74 2.03
CA ILE A 12 -4.25 2.20 1.86
C ILE A 12 -4.41 2.63 0.40
N GLY A 13 -4.54 1.70 -0.53
CA GLY A 13 -4.63 2.04 -1.96
C GLY A 13 -3.29 2.54 -2.53
N PRO A 14 -3.33 3.46 -3.51
CA PRO A 14 -4.47 4.25 -4.00
C PRO A 14 -5.56 3.47 -4.73
N PHE A 15 -5.20 2.39 -5.43
CA PHE A 15 -6.18 1.47 -6.02
C PHE A 15 -6.30 0.22 -5.14
N VAL A 16 -7.51 -0.12 -4.74
CA VAL A 16 -7.76 -1.25 -3.82
C VAL A 16 -8.44 -2.44 -4.48
N HIS A 17 -8.81 -2.29 -5.77
CA HIS A 17 -9.59 -3.29 -6.51
C HIS A 17 -10.77 -3.79 -5.67
N GLY A 18 -11.48 -2.85 -5.03
CA GLY A 18 -12.71 -3.17 -4.36
C GLY A 18 -13.77 -3.58 -5.39
N GLU A 19 -14.57 -4.59 -5.11
CA GLU A 19 -15.70 -5.00 -5.97
C GLU A 19 -16.84 -3.96 -5.90
N VAL A 20 -16.47 -2.71 -6.13
CA VAL A 20 -17.32 -1.53 -6.11
C VAL A 20 -17.04 -0.68 -7.34
N ARG A 21 -17.89 0.34 -7.55
CA ARG A 21 -17.71 1.29 -8.65
C ARG A 21 -16.27 1.81 -8.72
N ASN A 22 -15.72 1.83 -9.93
CA ASN A 22 -14.38 2.32 -10.25
C ASN A 22 -13.23 1.60 -9.50
N GLY A 23 -13.48 0.37 -9.00
CA GLY A 23 -12.46 -0.35 -8.21
C GLY A 23 -12.07 0.34 -6.90
N GLY A 24 -12.91 1.30 -6.43
CA GLY A 24 -12.67 2.07 -5.22
C GLY A 24 -12.13 3.48 -5.46
N PHE A 25 -11.83 3.87 -6.71
CA PHE A 25 -11.54 5.27 -7.00
C PHE A 25 -12.81 6.13 -6.91
N PRO A 26 -12.74 7.33 -6.34
CA PRO A 26 -13.86 8.25 -6.37
C PRO A 26 -14.12 8.75 -7.80
N ASP A 27 -15.38 9.08 -8.09
CA ASP A 27 -15.80 9.48 -9.44
C ASP A 27 -14.98 10.64 -10.00
N TRP A 28 -14.63 11.61 -9.16
CA TRP A 28 -13.87 12.78 -9.59
C TRP A 28 -12.44 12.43 -10.06
N ILE A 29 -11.81 11.34 -9.57
CA ILE A 29 -10.54 10.84 -10.11
C ILE A 29 -10.74 10.31 -11.53
N ILE A 30 -11.84 9.59 -11.76
CA ILE A 30 -12.16 9.06 -13.10
C ILE A 30 -12.53 10.18 -14.07
N GLU A 31 -13.16 11.25 -13.58
CA GLU A 31 -13.42 12.45 -14.39
C GLU A 31 -12.09 13.12 -14.81
N ARG A 32 -11.16 13.29 -13.87
CA ARG A 32 -9.82 13.82 -14.18
C ARG A 32 -9.04 12.93 -15.16
N GLU A 33 -9.17 11.61 -15.04
CA GLU A 33 -8.58 10.67 -16.00
C GLU A 33 -9.12 10.90 -17.41
N LYS A 34 -10.42 11.08 -17.56
CA LYS A 34 -11.06 11.40 -18.86
C LYS A 34 -10.60 12.75 -19.42
N GLU A 35 -10.24 13.69 -18.57
CA GLU A 35 -9.66 14.99 -18.92
C GLU A 35 -8.17 14.92 -19.25
N GLY A 36 -7.54 13.74 -19.13
CA GLY A 36 -6.15 13.49 -19.53
C GLY A 36 -5.15 13.29 -18.39
N MET A 37 -5.59 13.28 -17.12
CA MET A 37 -4.71 12.91 -16.02
C MET A 37 -4.45 11.41 -16.05
N ALA A 38 -3.19 10.99 -16.19
CA ALA A 38 -2.84 9.59 -16.07
C ALA A 38 -2.88 9.12 -14.61
N ILE A 39 -3.61 8.03 -14.34
CA ILE A 39 -3.69 7.42 -13.02
C ILE A 39 -2.79 6.19 -12.90
N ARG A 40 -2.51 5.75 -11.67
CA ARG A 40 -1.68 4.60 -11.36
C ARG A 40 -0.31 4.63 -12.06
N CYS A 41 0.28 5.82 -12.10
CA CYS A 41 1.61 6.08 -12.67
C CYS A 41 2.25 7.29 -11.97
N ASN A 42 3.49 7.66 -12.36
CA ASN A 42 4.19 8.82 -11.79
C ASN A 42 3.73 10.16 -12.40
N ASN A 43 2.44 10.34 -12.60
CA ASN A 43 1.86 11.63 -12.92
C ASN A 43 1.83 12.51 -11.66
N GLU A 44 2.36 13.73 -11.73
CA GLU A 44 2.50 14.62 -10.56
C GLU A 44 1.16 15.01 -9.92
N GLU A 45 0.14 15.28 -10.74
CA GLU A 45 -1.20 15.63 -10.25
C GLU A 45 -1.81 14.45 -9.50
N TYR A 46 -1.76 13.25 -10.09
CA TYR A 46 -2.24 12.02 -9.47
C TYR A 46 -1.52 11.74 -8.15
N LEU A 47 -0.17 11.81 -8.13
CA LEU A 47 0.61 11.61 -6.92
C LEU A 47 0.31 12.65 -5.85
N GLY A 48 -0.03 13.88 -6.22
CA GLY A 48 -0.50 14.92 -5.30
C GLY A 48 -1.79 14.52 -4.59
N TYR A 49 -2.74 13.95 -5.32
CA TYR A 49 -3.99 13.41 -4.72
C TYR A 49 -3.73 12.22 -3.80
N VAL A 50 -2.89 11.29 -4.22
CA VAL A 50 -2.48 10.14 -3.39
C VAL A 50 -1.84 10.61 -2.08
N ARG A 51 -0.88 11.55 -2.15
CA ARG A 51 -0.20 12.11 -0.98
C ARG A 51 -1.19 12.76 -0.01
N ARG A 52 -2.13 13.54 -0.53
CA ARG A 52 -3.16 14.20 0.28
C ARG A 52 -4.05 13.18 0.98
N PHE A 53 -4.48 12.15 0.25
CA PHE A 53 -5.30 11.06 0.79
C PHE A 53 -4.55 10.29 1.89
N TRP A 54 -3.33 9.85 1.63
CA TRP A 54 -2.54 9.08 2.57
C TRP A 54 -2.18 9.85 3.84
N LYS A 55 -1.94 11.17 3.75
CA LYS A 55 -1.80 12.02 4.95
C LYS A 55 -3.05 12.02 5.82
N LYS A 56 -4.24 11.99 5.21
CA LYS A 56 -5.50 11.88 5.96
C LYS A 56 -5.69 10.51 6.59
N VAL A 57 -5.33 9.45 5.87
CA VAL A 57 -5.33 8.08 6.43
C VAL A 57 -4.37 7.99 7.59
N TYR A 58 -3.13 8.45 7.43
CA TYR A 58 -2.11 8.43 8.47
C TYR A 58 -2.58 9.12 9.74
N ALA A 59 -3.17 10.30 9.62
CA ALA A 59 -3.69 11.05 10.76
C ALA A 59 -4.78 10.31 11.57
N GLN A 60 -5.42 9.27 10.99
CA GLN A 60 -6.41 8.44 11.70
C GLN A 60 -5.76 7.22 12.38
N VAL A 61 -4.56 6.85 11.99
CA VAL A 61 -3.87 5.65 12.47
C VAL A 61 -2.52 5.95 13.13
N ASP A 62 -2.22 7.23 13.33
CA ASP A 62 -1.04 7.69 14.07
C ASP A 62 -1.07 7.13 15.50
N GLY A 63 0.05 6.58 15.96
CA GLY A 63 0.14 5.85 17.22
C GLY A 63 -0.45 4.43 17.20
N CYS A 64 -0.99 3.96 16.07
CA CYS A 64 -1.50 2.60 15.94
C CYS A 64 -0.50 1.63 15.29
N MET A 65 0.70 2.06 14.95
CA MET A 65 1.71 1.21 14.35
C MET A 65 2.33 0.27 15.39
N GLU A 66 2.82 -0.88 14.95
CA GLU A 66 3.46 -1.89 15.83
C GLU A 66 4.57 -1.29 16.70
N LYS A 67 5.41 -0.42 16.15
CA LYS A 67 6.46 0.29 16.88
C LYS A 67 5.95 1.12 18.07
N ASP A 68 4.70 1.56 18.00
CA ASP A 68 4.04 2.37 19.03
C ASP A 68 3.18 1.49 19.96
N GLY A 69 3.30 0.17 19.87
CA GLY A 69 2.47 -0.79 20.60
C GLY A 69 1.07 -0.96 20.03
N GLY A 70 0.81 -0.43 18.84
CA GLY A 70 -0.48 -0.55 18.16
C GLY A 70 -0.65 -1.85 17.37
N PRO A 71 -1.84 -2.12 16.86
CA PRO A 71 -2.17 -3.37 16.20
C PRO A 71 -1.74 -3.43 14.73
N VAL A 72 -1.32 -2.32 14.12
CA VAL A 72 -0.98 -2.26 12.69
C VAL A 72 0.43 -2.82 12.48
N ILE A 73 0.49 -4.00 11.85
CA ILE A 73 1.73 -4.75 11.63
C ILE A 73 2.19 -4.78 10.16
N GLY A 74 1.38 -4.26 9.24
CA GLY A 74 1.72 -4.22 7.83
C GLY A 74 0.73 -3.38 7.03
N ILE A 75 1.18 -2.87 5.88
CA ILE A 75 0.38 -2.02 5.00
C ILE A 75 0.52 -2.48 3.56
N GLN A 76 -0.62 -2.74 2.91
CA GLN A 76 -0.70 -2.95 1.48
C GLN A 76 -0.84 -1.62 0.76
N ILE A 77 0.04 -1.40 -0.21
CA ILE A 77 -0.07 -0.34 -1.21
C ILE A 77 -0.40 -0.95 -2.57
N GLU A 78 -1.28 -0.31 -3.34
CA GLU A 78 -1.77 -0.83 -4.62
C GLU A 78 -2.42 -2.21 -4.53
N ASN A 79 -2.99 -2.69 -5.60
CA ASN A 79 -3.52 -4.03 -5.73
C ASN A 79 -3.44 -4.53 -7.17
N GLU A 80 -2.92 -5.72 -7.34
CA GLU A 80 -2.76 -6.39 -8.64
C GLU A 80 -2.15 -5.48 -9.71
N TYR A 81 -1.20 -4.64 -9.30
CA TYR A 81 -0.54 -3.67 -10.15
C TYR A 81 0.24 -4.37 -11.27
N GLY A 82 -0.01 -3.92 -12.51
CA GLY A 82 0.55 -4.55 -13.71
C GLY A 82 -0.21 -5.79 -14.18
N HIS A 83 -1.24 -6.21 -13.46
CA HIS A 83 -2.18 -7.26 -13.88
C HIS A 83 -3.57 -6.69 -14.12
N VAL A 84 -4.16 -6.07 -13.11
CA VAL A 84 -5.43 -5.34 -13.25
C VAL A 84 -5.12 -3.85 -13.36
N GLY A 85 -4.77 -3.41 -14.57
CA GLY A 85 -4.33 -2.03 -14.84
C GLY A 85 -2.96 -1.71 -14.23
N GLY A 86 -2.55 -0.44 -14.32
CA GLY A 86 -1.21 -0.01 -13.97
C GLY A 86 -0.18 -0.32 -15.05
N LEU A 87 1.05 0.09 -14.83
CA LEU A 87 2.15 -0.10 -15.75
C LEU A 87 2.92 -1.40 -15.44
N GLN A 88 3.57 -1.96 -16.45
CA GLN A 88 4.44 -3.13 -16.31
C GLN A 88 5.91 -2.74 -16.49
N GLY A 89 6.81 -3.66 -16.15
CA GLY A 89 8.24 -3.47 -16.35
C GLY A 89 8.83 -2.31 -15.52
N PRO A 90 9.90 -1.67 -16.01
CA PRO A 90 10.64 -0.65 -15.27
C PRO A 90 9.81 0.56 -14.83
N GLU A 91 8.86 1.00 -15.64
CA GLU A 91 7.98 2.13 -15.32
C GLU A 91 7.02 1.78 -14.18
N GLY A 92 6.45 0.58 -14.21
CA GLY A 92 5.60 0.07 -13.13
C GLY A 92 6.37 -0.09 -11.83
N GLU A 93 7.58 -0.62 -11.91
CA GLU A 93 8.47 -0.74 -10.74
C GLU A 93 8.83 0.64 -10.17
N ALA A 94 9.13 1.61 -11.03
CA ALA A 94 9.41 2.99 -10.61
C ALA A 94 8.21 3.61 -9.88
N HIS A 95 6.98 3.37 -10.34
CA HIS A 95 5.79 3.87 -9.66
C HIS A 95 5.61 3.26 -8.26
N ILE A 96 5.76 1.94 -8.12
CA ILE A 96 5.67 1.29 -6.81
C ILE A 96 6.77 1.78 -5.86
N ARG A 97 8.00 2.04 -6.35
CA ARG A 97 9.07 2.65 -5.56
C ARG A 97 8.69 4.06 -5.09
N THR A 98 8.10 4.87 -5.96
CA THR A 98 7.62 6.22 -5.64
C THR A 98 6.55 6.17 -4.54
N LEU A 99 5.57 5.29 -4.67
CA LEU A 99 4.53 5.10 -3.65
C LEU A 99 5.12 4.63 -2.32
N THR A 100 6.05 3.68 -2.37
CA THR A 100 6.73 3.16 -1.17
C THR A 100 7.51 4.26 -0.44
N ALA A 101 8.24 5.09 -1.18
CA ALA A 101 8.97 6.24 -0.63
C ALA A 101 7.99 7.26 0.00
N MET A 102 6.93 7.58 -0.71
CA MET A 102 5.88 8.50 -0.25
C MET A 102 5.21 8.03 1.05
N ALA A 103 4.89 6.74 1.15
CA ALA A 103 4.30 6.17 2.36
C ALA A 103 5.24 6.34 3.56
N LYS A 104 6.53 6.04 3.39
CA LYS A 104 7.55 6.21 4.44
C LYS A 104 7.73 7.68 4.84
N GLU A 105 7.79 8.59 3.86
CA GLU A 105 7.86 10.04 4.13
C GLU A 105 6.68 10.55 4.95
N ILE A 106 5.48 9.99 4.74
CA ILE A 106 4.26 10.37 5.47
C ILE A 106 4.32 9.86 6.92
N GLY A 107 5.04 8.77 7.18
CA GLY A 107 5.23 8.23 8.52
C GLY A 107 4.73 6.78 8.70
N PHE A 108 4.27 6.12 7.65
CA PHE A 108 3.90 4.70 7.73
C PHE A 108 5.16 3.83 7.94
N ASP A 109 5.42 3.50 9.19
CA ASP A 109 6.63 2.80 9.64
C ASP A 109 6.30 1.35 10.07
N VAL A 110 5.83 0.59 9.11
CA VAL A 110 5.62 -0.86 9.18
C VAL A 110 5.99 -1.48 7.83
N PRO A 111 6.17 -2.80 7.74
CA PRO A 111 6.40 -3.46 6.46
C PRO A 111 5.34 -3.08 5.42
N LEU A 112 5.81 -2.59 4.25
CA LEU A 112 4.97 -2.28 3.11
C LEU A 112 5.02 -3.44 2.11
N TYR A 113 3.86 -3.84 1.60
CA TYR A 113 3.75 -4.86 0.58
C TYR A 113 2.70 -4.48 -0.47
N THR A 114 2.69 -5.16 -1.59
CA THR A 114 1.63 -5.06 -2.58
C THR A 114 1.11 -6.45 -2.92
N ALA A 115 -0.18 -6.58 -3.15
CA ALA A 115 -0.72 -7.78 -3.76
C ALA A 115 -0.43 -7.70 -5.26
N THR A 116 0.33 -8.66 -5.76
CA THR A 116 0.66 -8.73 -7.17
C THR A 116 -0.27 -9.71 -7.87
N GLY A 117 -0.77 -9.30 -9.01
CA GLY A 117 -1.18 -10.22 -10.05
C GLY A 117 0.05 -10.87 -10.71
N TRP A 118 -0.18 -11.50 -11.84
CA TRP A 118 0.84 -12.29 -12.56
C TRP A 118 1.88 -11.44 -13.33
N GLY A 119 1.72 -10.14 -13.38
CA GLY A 119 2.46 -9.22 -14.24
C GLY A 119 3.84 -8.78 -13.78
N GLY A 120 4.26 -9.10 -12.58
CA GLY A 120 5.67 -9.01 -12.14
C GLY A 120 6.29 -7.64 -11.88
N ALA A 121 5.66 -6.53 -12.24
CA ALA A 121 6.27 -5.20 -12.08
C ALA A 121 6.56 -4.79 -10.64
N ALA A 122 5.83 -5.36 -9.69
CA ALA A 122 5.87 -4.90 -8.30
C ALA A 122 6.36 -5.95 -7.30
N SER A 123 6.54 -7.19 -7.73
CA SER A 123 6.72 -8.34 -6.83
C SER A 123 8.03 -8.36 -6.05
N ALA A 124 9.07 -7.73 -6.56
CA ALA A 124 10.41 -7.92 -6.02
C ALA A 124 10.74 -7.05 -4.80
N ILE A 125 10.07 -5.91 -4.60
CA ILE A 125 10.52 -4.90 -3.65
C ILE A 125 9.78 -4.96 -2.32
N CYS A 126 8.48 -5.07 -2.34
CA CYS A 126 7.68 -5.09 -1.12
C CYS A 126 7.67 -6.47 -0.44
N PHE A 127 7.66 -7.54 -1.21
CA PHE A 127 7.56 -8.91 -0.68
C PHE A 127 8.82 -9.38 0.05
N ARG A 128 10.02 -8.91 -0.35
CA ARG A 128 11.28 -9.29 0.33
C ARG A 128 11.39 -8.70 1.74
N SER A 129 10.85 -7.52 1.96
CA SER A 129 10.87 -6.90 3.29
C SER A 129 9.96 -7.63 4.26
N TRP A 130 8.75 -7.99 3.81
CA TRP A 130 7.78 -8.67 4.68
C TRP A 130 8.19 -10.12 5.03
N ALA A 131 8.69 -10.90 4.08
CA ALA A 131 9.13 -12.27 4.34
C ALA A 131 10.31 -12.37 5.32
N ALA A 132 11.15 -11.33 5.38
CA ALA A 132 12.24 -11.27 6.36
C ALA A 132 11.71 -10.99 7.78
N THR A 133 10.68 -10.15 7.93
CA THR A 133 10.11 -9.77 9.22
C THR A 133 9.30 -10.91 9.85
N VAL A 134 8.52 -11.64 9.06
CA VAL A 134 7.71 -12.78 9.58
C VAL A 134 8.56 -13.92 10.09
N LYS A 135 9.76 -14.13 9.54
CA LYS A 135 10.68 -15.19 10.00
C LYS A 135 11.24 -14.95 11.42
N HIS A 136 11.25 -13.72 11.89
CA HIS A 136 11.76 -13.41 13.24
C HIS A 136 10.72 -13.51 14.36
N HIS A 137 9.42 -13.44 14.04
CA HIS A 137 8.36 -13.54 15.08
C HIS A 137 7.84 -14.98 15.30
N GLY A 138 8.28 -15.95 14.50
CA GLY A 138 7.81 -17.35 14.57
C GLY A 138 8.70 -18.31 15.37
N SER A 139 9.80 -17.86 15.99
CA SER A 139 10.78 -18.78 16.58
C SER A 139 10.93 -18.75 18.11
N GLU A 140 10.10 -18.01 18.83
CA GLU A 140 10.30 -17.89 20.28
C GLU A 140 9.18 -18.39 21.19
N ASN A 141 8.22 -19.17 20.75
CA ASN A 141 7.33 -19.81 21.73
C ASN A 141 6.82 -21.19 21.27
N VAL A 142 7.72 -22.17 21.27
CA VAL A 142 7.35 -23.56 21.56
C VAL A 142 8.48 -24.18 22.37
N ARG A 143 8.49 -24.00 23.65
CA ARG A 143 9.09 -24.91 24.61
C ARG A 143 8.18 -25.04 25.82
N ASP A 144 7.77 -26.29 26.01
CA ASP A 144 7.20 -26.99 27.16
C ASP A 144 5.81 -26.60 27.59
#